data_3ebe0e0b88ddbc5cc0693f3d97322b06
#
_entry.id   3ebe0e0b88ddbc5cc0693f3d97322b06
#
_cell.length_a   1.000
_cell.length_b   1.000
_cell.length_c   1.000
_cell.angle_alpha   90.00
_cell.angle_beta   90.00
_cell.angle_gamma   90.00
#
_symmetry.space_group_name_H-M   'P 1'
#
loop_
_entity.id
_entity.type
_entity.pdbx_description
1 polymer ?
#
loop_
_entity_poly.entity_id
_entity_poly.type
_entity_poly.pdbx_seq_one_letter_code
_entity_poly.pdbx_strand_id
1 'polypeptide(L)'
;MAESSVSGFSVAEESGAHHAIARVASNVAAFIGRTLKGPVNQPVSIRSFAEYAQIFGALWQPSTVSYAVEQFFENGGRVALVVRVVNGARPPTVTLPAGDSFLTLRALAPGSREYLRASVDYDGIAATDVDRFNLVLQRVRAAGSEQIE
;
A
#
# COMPACT_ATOMS: atom_id res chain seq x y z
N MET A 1 -84.17 -13.89 -8.42
CA MET A 1 -82.82 -13.20 -8.53
C MET A 1 -81.78 -14.29 -8.51
N ALA A 2 -81.23 -14.56 -9.63
CA ALA A 2 -80.19 -15.59 -9.78
C ALA A 2 -78.82 -14.99 -9.54
N GLU A 3 -78.20 -15.43 -8.49
CA GLU A 3 -76.76 -15.13 -8.32
C GLU A 3 -75.95 -16.08 -9.15
N SER A 4 -75.35 -15.51 -10.18
CA SER A 4 -74.35 -16.17 -11.02
C SER A 4 -72.97 -16.10 -10.29
N SER A 5 -72.66 -17.23 -9.66
CA SER A 5 -71.24 -17.34 -9.16
C SER A 5 -70.32 -17.65 -10.29
N VAL A 6 -69.63 -16.65 -10.75
CA VAL A 6 -68.46 -16.81 -11.63
C VAL A 6 -67.29 -17.27 -10.79
N SER A 7 -66.83 -18.49 -11.02
CA SER A 7 -65.61 -19.01 -10.45
C SER A 7 -64.45 -18.14 -10.92
N GLY A 8 -64.10 -17.15 -10.12
CA GLY A 8 -62.99 -16.23 -10.41
C GLY A 8 -61.66 -16.82 -9.97
N PHE A 9 -60.78 -17.00 -10.92
CA PHE A 9 -59.36 -17.16 -10.62
C PHE A 9 -58.85 -15.81 -10.11
N SER A 10 -58.56 -15.71 -8.82
CA SER A 10 -57.88 -14.53 -8.30
C SER A 10 -56.38 -14.78 -8.41
N VAL A 11 -55.72 -14.13 -9.35
CA VAL A 11 -54.30 -14.02 -9.37
C VAL A 11 -53.94 -12.94 -8.38
N ALA A 12 -53.46 -13.33 -7.21
CA ALA A 12 -52.82 -12.42 -6.29
C ALA A 12 -51.40 -12.19 -6.84
N GLU A 13 -51.18 -11.06 -7.51
CA GLU A 13 -49.85 -10.57 -7.74
C GLU A 13 -49.27 -10.17 -6.38
N GLU A 14 -48.50 -11.07 -5.75
CA GLU A 14 -47.60 -10.65 -4.72
C GLU A 14 -46.58 -9.69 -5.37
N SER A 15 -46.64 -8.44 -4.96
CA SER A 15 -45.63 -7.47 -5.27
C SER A 15 -44.30 -7.99 -4.72
N GLY A 16 -43.62 -8.81 -5.48
CA GLY A 16 -42.26 -9.26 -5.14
C GLY A 16 -41.43 -8.04 -4.81
N ALA A 17 -40.90 -8.02 -3.62
CA ALA A 17 -39.96 -6.98 -3.25
C ALA A 17 -38.93 -6.88 -4.39
N HIS A 18 -39.08 -5.82 -5.18
CA HIS A 18 -38.08 -5.50 -6.20
C HIS A 18 -36.78 -5.26 -5.47
N HIS A 19 -35.96 -6.30 -5.35
CA HIS A 19 -34.57 -6.13 -5.05
C HIS A 19 -34.01 -5.34 -6.24
N ALA A 20 -34.10 -4.02 -6.13
CA ALA A 20 -33.37 -3.14 -7.05
C ALA A 20 -31.92 -3.60 -6.99
N ILE A 21 -31.43 -4.15 -8.09
CA ILE A 21 -30.00 -4.45 -8.23
C ILE A 21 -29.31 -3.09 -8.14
N ALA A 22 -28.84 -2.76 -6.92
CA ALA A 22 -28.08 -1.55 -6.72
C ALA A 22 -26.84 -1.68 -7.61
N ARG A 23 -26.69 -0.75 -8.55
CA ARG A 23 -25.49 -0.65 -9.39
C ARG A 23 -24.32 -0.46 -8.44
N VAL A 24 -23.58 -1.52 -8.18
CA VAL A 24 -22.29 -1.43 -7.53
C VAL A 24 -21.40 -0.63 -8.49
N ALA A 25 -20.73 0.41 -7.96
CA ALA A 25 -19.82 1.21 -8.76
C ALA A 25 -18.75 0.27 -9.35
N SER A 26 -18.83 -0.01 -10.63
CA SER A 26 -17.89 -0.89 -11.35
C SER A 26 -16.50 -0.30 -11.55
N ASN A 27 -16.26 0.90 -11.01
CA ASN A 27 -15.02 1.66 -11.14
C ASN A 27 -14.07 1.46 -9.95
N VAL A 28 -14.26 0.41 -9.16
CA VAL A 28 -13.39 0.03 -8.05
C VAL A 28 -12.75 -1.31 -8.37
N ALA A 29 -11.43 -1.38 -8.32
CA ALA A 29 -10.68 -2.62 -8.52
C ALA A 29 -9.76 -2.90 -7.34
N ALA A 30 -9.49 -4.17 -7.05
CA ALA A 30 -8.51 -4.59 -6.07
C ALA A 30 -7.29 -5.19 -6.77
N PHE A 31 -6.10 -4.74 -6.38
CA PHE A 31 -4.83 -5.22 -6.87
C PHE A 31 -4.02 -5.82 -5.72
N ILE A 32 -3.70 -7.09 -5.81
CA ILE A 32 -2.95 -7.81 -4.79
C ILE A 32 -1.66 -8.31 -5.42
N GLY A 33 -0.52 -7.94 -4.84
CA GLY A 33 0.74 -8.43 -5.35
C GLY A 33 1.95 -7.68 -4.82
N ARG A 34 3.08 -7.89 -5.50
CA ARG A 34 4.36 -7.30 -5.11
C ARG A 34 4.46 -5.87 -5.59
N THR A 35 4.95 -4.99 -4.74
CA THR A 35 5.25 -3.60 -5.07
C THR A 35 6.64 -3.24 -4.58
N LEU A 36 7.21 -2.14 -5.09
CA LEU A 36 8.56 -1.70 -4.77
C LEU A 36 8.71 -1.36 -3.28
N LYS A 37 7.74 -0.66 -2.71
CA LYS A 37 7.69 -0.21 -1.31
C LYS A 37 6.24 -0.21 -0.82
N GLY A 38 6.00 0.32 0.38
CA GLY A 38 4.66 0.52 0.93
C GLY A 38 4.29 -0.49 2.03
N PRO A 39 3.14 -0.30 2.68
CA PRO A 39 2.67 -1.17 3.76
C PRO A 39 2.41 -2.59 3.25
N VAL A 40 2.71 -3.57 4.09
CA VAL A 40 2.56 -5.01 3.77
C VAL A 40 1.28 -5.53 4.40
N ASN A 41 0.52 -6.32 3.63
CA ASN A 41 -0.72 -6.97 4.04
C ASN A 41 -1.80 -5.99 4.57
N GLN A 42 -1.73 -4.74 4.12
CA GLN A 42 -2.71 -3.72 4.45
C GLN A 42 -3.35 -3.20 3.17
N PRO A 43 -4.68 -3.18 3.05
CA PRO A 43 -5.35 -2.56 1.93
C PRO A 43 -5.23 -1.04 2.00
N VAL A 44 -4.74 -0.44 0.93
CA VAL A 44 -4.64 1.00 0.76
C VAL A 44 -5.51 1.41 -0.40
N SER A 45 -6.43 2.35 -0.16
CA SER A 45 -7.25 2.93 -1.21
C SER A 45 -6.51 4.09 -1.87
N ILE A 46 -6.45 4.07 -3.19
CA ILE A 46 -5.82 5.09 -4.02
C ILE A 46 -6.79 5.56 -5.11
N ARG A 47 -6.64 6.79 -5.57
CA ARG A 47 -7.51 7.43 -6.57
C ARG A 47 -6.77 7.86 -7.83
N SER A 48 -5.46 7.66 -7.88
CA SER A 48 -4.64 7.97 -9.05
C SER A 48 -3.36 7.13 -9.07
N PHE A 49 -2.74 7.03 -10.25
CA PHE A 49 -1.42 6.40 -10.35
C PHE A 49 -0.33 7.22 -9.62
N ALA A 50 -0.49 8.54 -9.52
CA ALA A 50 0.43 9.37 -8.74
C ALA A 50 0.43 9.00 -7.26
N GLU A 51 -0.74 8.76 -6.65
CA GLU A 51 -0.82 8.24 -5.27
C GLU A 51 -0.20 6.85 -5.15
N TYR A 52 -0.41 5.98 -6.15
CA TYR A 52 0.26 4.68 -6.18
C TYR A 52 1.79 4.84 -6.16
N ALA A 53 2.32 5.70 -7.01
CA ALA A 53 3.76 5.93 -7.12
C ALA A 53 4.37 6.48 -5.82
N GLN A 54 3.67 7.34 -5.11
CA GLN A 54 4.11 7.86 -3.81
C GLN A 54 4.17 6.77 -2.74
N ILE A 55 3.14 5.93 -2.66
CA ILE A 55 2.97 4.94 -1.58
C ILE A 55 3.71 3.64 -1.90
N PHE A 56 3.56 3.12 -3.13
CA PHE A 56 4.02 1.78 -3.51
C PHE A 56 5.25 1.79 -4.41
N GLY A 57 5.67 2.96 -4.88
CA GLY A 57 6.74 3.14 -5.85
C GLY A 57 6.21 3.21 -7.28
N ALA A 58 7.06 3.71 -8.19
CA ALA A 58 6.74 3.83 -9.61
C ALA A 58 6.60 2.45 -10.30
N LEU A 59 6.57 2.44 -11.62
CA LEU A 59 6.59 1.22 -12.41
C LEU A 59 7.78 0.33 -12.04
N TRP A 60 7.51 -0.92 -11.78
CA TRP A 60 8.50 -1.87 -11.33
C TRP A 60 8.40 -3.18 -12.10
N GLN A 61 9.31 -3.38 -13.06
CA GLN A 61 9.31 -4.50 -13.98
C GLN A 61 9.16 -5.90 -13.34
N PRO A 62 9.72 -6.21 -12.15
CA PRO A 62 9.54 -7.52 -11.54
C PRO A 62 8.12 -7.85 -11.07
N SER A 63 7.18 -6.91 -11.21
CA SER A 63 5.77 -7.13 -10.85
C SER A 63 4.85 -6.44 -11.86
N THR A 64 3.80 -7.13 -12.26
CA THR A 64 2.77 -6.59 -13.15
C THR A 64 1.78 -5.65 -12.46
N VAL A 65 1.77 -5.61 -11.13
CA VAL A 65 0.80 -4.81 -10.36
C VAL A 65 0.88 -3.32 -10.70
N SER A 66 2.08 -2.74 -10.77
CA SER A 66 2.25 -1.32 -11.09
C SER A 66 1.70 -0.95 -12.46
N TYR A 67 1.92 -1.80 -13.45
CA TYR A 67 1.41 -1.61 -14.82
C TYR A 67 -0.11 -1.78 -14.89
N ALA A 68 -0.65 -2.76 -14.17
CA ALA A 68 -2.09 -2.99 -14.13
C ALA A 68 -2.84 -1.83 -13.45
N VAL A 69 -2.26 -1.26 -12.38
CA VAL A 69 -2.81 -0.08 -11.70
C VAL A 69 -2.76 1.15 -12.60
N GLU A 70 -1.66 1.37 -13.32
CA GLU A 70 -1.54 2.46 -14.29
C GLU A 70 -2.61 2.34 -15.37
N GLN A 71 -2.70 1.21 -16.04
CA GLN A 71 -3.71 0.96 -17.07
C GLN A 71 -5.15 1.07 -16.56
N PHE A 72 -5.41 0.67 -15.30
CA PHE A 72 -6.73 0.84 -14.71
C PHE A 72 -7.14 2.31 -14.62
N PHE A 73 -6.25 3.20 -14.17
CA PHE A 73 -6.55 4.63 -14.11
C PHE A 73 -6.60 5.28 -15.49
N GLU A 74 -5.74 4.89 -16.43
CA GLU A 74 -5.76 5.37 -17.82
C GLU A 74 -7.06 4.99 -18.55
N ASN A 75 -7.65 3.84 -18.22
CA ASN A 75 -8.93 3.40 -18.76
C ASN A 75 -10.15 3.88 -17.96
N GLY A 76 -10.00 4.94 -17.14
CA GLY A 76 -11.11 5.59 -16.45
C GLY A 76 -11.48 4.97 -15.10
N GLY A 77 -10.64 4.09 -14.54
CA GLY A 77 -10.76 3.63 -13.16
C GLY A 77 -10.71 4.78 -12.18
N ARG A 78 -11.47 4.72 -11.09
CA ARG A 78 -11.56 5.83 -10.13
C ARG A 78 -10.99 5.52 -8.77
N VAL A 79 -11.12 4.28 -8.33
CA VAL A 79 -10.64 3.85 -7.01
C VAL A 79 -10.01 2.49 -7.14
N ALA A 80 -8.79 2.34 -6.67
CA ALA A 80 -8.12 1.05 -6.57
C ALA A 80 -7.77 0.76 -5.10
N LEU A 81 -8.02 -0.48 -4.68
CA LEU A 81 -7.52 -1.02 -3.43
C LEU A 81 -6.25 -1.81 -3.72
N VAL A 82 -5.13 -1.38 -3.18
CA VAL A 82 -3.85 -2.07 -3.37
C VAL A 82 -3.43 -2.76 -2.10
N VAL A 83 -3.14 -4.05 -2.20
CA VAL A 83 -2.60 -4.86 -1.10
C VAL A 83 -1.23 -5.37 -1.50
N ARG A 84 -0.19 -4.85 -0.85
CA ARG A 84 1.16 -5.35 -1.04
C ARG A 84 1.36 -6.66 -0.31
N VAL A 85 1.84 -7.68 -1.03
CA VAL A 85 2.28 -8.95 -0.43
C VAL A 85 3.78 -9.13 -0.61
N VAL A 86 4.41 -9.79 0.35
CA VAL A 86 5.85 -10.13 0.33
C VAL A 86 6.03 -11.59 0.69
N ASN A 87 7.05 -12.22 0.10
CA ASN A 87 7.40 -13.59 0.41
C ASN A 87 8.65 -13.60 1.30
N GLY A 88 8.46 -13.72 2.60
CA GLY A 88 9.54 -13.85 3.58
C GLY A 88 10.48 -12.64 3.71
N ALA A 89 10.20 -11.53 3.02
CA ALA A 89 11.03 -10.34 3.11
C ALA A 89 10.93 -9.71 4.51
N ARG A 90 12.08 -9.35 5.05
CA ARG A 90 12.20 -8.72 6.38
C ARG A 90 12.60 -7.25 6.21
N PRO A 91 12.10 -6.35 7.09
CA PRO A 91 12.60 -4.98 7.12
C PRO A 91 14.10 -4.96 7.39
N PRO A 92 14.88 -4.16 6.65
CA PRO A 92 16.30 -4.00 6.93
C PRO A 92 16.51 -3.37 8.31
N THR A 93 17.58 -3.80 8.96
CA THR A 93 18.03 -3.29 10.26
C THR A 93 19.47 -2.86 10.17
N VAL A 94 19.84 -1.83 10.92
CA VAL A 94 21.21 -1.41 11.11
C VAL A 94 21.45 -1.21 12.60
N THR A 95 22.60 -1.68 13.08
CA THR A 95 22.99 -1.56 14.49
C THR A 95 24.24 -0.70 14.58
N LEU A 96 24.18 0.34 15.39
CA LEU A 96 25.28 1.23 15.69
C LEU A 96 25.78 0.94 17.11
N PRO A 97 27.09 0.77 17.33
CA PRO A 97 27.64 0.65 18.66
C PRO A 97 27.54 2.01 19.40
N ALA A 98 27.22 1.98 20.69
CA ALA A 98 27.09 3.15 21.55
C ALA A 98 27.71 2.81 22.92
N GLY A 99 29.01 2.86 23.04
CA GLY A 99 29.75 2.38 24.22
C GLY A 99 29.52 0.89 24.46
N ASP A 100 29.02 0.54 25.62
CA ASP A 100 28.67 -0.83 26.01
C ASP A 100 27.25 -1.26 25.54
N SER A 101 26.56 -0.38 24.82
CA SER A 101 25.19 -0.59 24.33
C SER A 101 25.13 -0.52 22.80
N PHE A 102 23.94 -0.78 22.25
CA PHE A 102 23.70 -0.71 20.80
C PHE A 102 22.42 0.06 20.50
N LEU A 103 22.48 0.93 19.50
CA LEU A 103 21.29 1.53 18.89
C LEU A 103 20.90 0.70 17.65
N THR A 104 19.74 0.05 17.70
CA THR A 104 19.23 -0.70 16.56
C THR A 104 18.11 0.06 15.88
N LEU A 105 18.31 0.38 14.61
CA LEU A 105 17.33 1.03 13.74
C LEU A 105 16.75 -0.01 12.80
N ARG A 106 15.44 -0.03 12.65
CA ARG A 106 14.72 -0.96 11.78
C ARG A 106 13.75 -0.19 10.88
N ALA A 107 13.76 -0.49 9.59
CA ALA A 107 12.77 0.06 8.67
C ALA A 107 11.37 -0.45 8.99
N LEU A 108 10.34 0.37 8.73
CA LEU A 108 8.93 0.02 8.99
C LEU A 108 8.43 -1.10 8.08
N ALA A 109 8.94 -1.18 6.86
CA ALA A 109 8.53 -2.18 5.87
C ALA A 109 9.74 -2.69 5.08
N PRO A 110 9.69 -3.94 4.58
CA PRO A 110 10.74 -4.46 3.71
C PRO A 110 10.75 -3.71 2.37
N GLY A 111 11.92 -3.26 1.93
CA GLY A 111 12.17 -2.76 0.59
C GLY A 111 12.49 -3.88 -0.41
N SER A 112 12.60 -3.57 -1.69
CA SER A 112 12.90 -4.59 -2.70
C SER A 112 14.40 -4.83 -2.88
N ARG A 113 15.24 -3.83 -2.76
CA ARG A 113 16.71 -3.88 -2.94
C ARG A 113 17.40 -2.70 -2.24
N GLU A 114 16.91 -2.31 -1.10
CA GLU A 114 17.43 -1.17 -0.36
C GLU A 114 18.10 -1.64 0.91
N TYR A 115 19.23 -1.04 1.21
CA TYR A 115 19.97 -1.23 2.45
C TYR A 115 19.90 0.06 3.25
N LEU A 116 19.95 -0.05 4.55
CA LEU A 116 20.10 1.08 5.44
C LEU A 116 21.58 1.24 5.80
N ARG A 117 22.08 2.46 5.67
CA ARG A 117 23.33 2.90 6.28
C ARG A 117 22.99 3.94 7.33
N ALA A 118 23.62 3.85 8.48
CA ALA A 118 23.55 4.85 9.51
C ALA A 118 24.94 5.24 9.96
N SER A 119 25.14 6.52 10.21
CA SER A 119 26.35 7.07 10.81
C SER A 119 25.97 8.11 11.85
N VAL A 120 26.88 8.29 12.79
CA VAL A 120 26.80 9.35 13.79
C VAL A 120 27.96 10.30 13.53
N ASP A 121 27.67 11.58 13.55
CA ASP A 121 28.68 12.65 13.52
C ASP A 121 28.32 13.72 14.54
N TYR A 122 29.25 14.66 14.73
CA TYR A 122 29.15 15.76 15.68
C TYR A 122 29.35 17.12 15.01
N ASP A 123 29.16 17.19 13.68
CA ASP A 123 29.33 18.44 12.95
C ASP A 123 28.38 19.52 13.43
N GLY A 124 28.92 20.71 13.77
CA GLY A 124 28.15 21.83 14.28
C GLY A 124 27.68 21.67 15.74
N ILE A 125 28.07 20.62 16.45
CA ILE A 125 27.76 20.41 17.86
C ILE A 125 28.95 20.90 18.72
N ALA A 126 28.65 21.75 19.72
CA ALA A 126 29.69 22.22 20.63
C ALA A 126 30.23 21.07 21.47
N ALA A 127 31.54 21.04 21.70
CA ALA A 127 32.20 20.00 22.50
C ALA A 127 31.68 19.90 23.96
N THR A 128 30.95 20.92 24.42
CA THR A 128 30.26 20.94 25.72
C THR A 128 28.91 20.22 25.69
N ASP A 129 28.35 19.97 24.52
CA ASP A 129 27.04 19.36 24.36
C ASP A 129 27.18 17.82 24.22
N VAL A 130 27.59 17.19 25.31
CA VAL A 130 27.91 15.75 25.36
C VAL A 130 26.73 14.83 25.14
N ASP A 131 25.50 15.34 25.25
CA ASP A 131 24.23 14.58 25.06
C ASP A 131 23.65 14.70 23.67
N ARG A 132 24.34 15.35 22.74
CA ARG A 132 23.88 15.58 21.37
C ARG A 132 24.76 14.89 20.35
N PHE A 133 24.12 14.43 19.30
CA PHE A 133 24.78 13.88 18.11
C PHE A 133 23.86 14.04 16.90
N ASN A 134 24.44 14.04 15.73
CA ASN A 134 23.70 13.95 14.48
C ASN A 134 23.61 12.49 14.07
N LEU A 135 22.39 12.03 13.77
CA LEU A 135 22.14 10.70 13.21
C LEU A 135 21.83 10.85 11.73
N VAL A 136 22.72 10.38 10.88
CA VAL A 136 22.56 10.39 9.43
C VAL A 136 22.06 9.01 8.98
N LEU A 137 20.89 8.98 8.37
CA LEU A 137 20.30 7.78 7.81
C LEU A 137 20.28 7.87 6.29
N GLN A 138 20.80 6.85 5.64
CA GLN A 138 20.89 6.78 4.19
C GLN A 138 20.28 5.49 3.68
N ARG A 139 19.56 5.58 2.55
CA ARG A 139 19.17 4.43 1.76
C ARG A 139 20.19 4.24 0.65
N VAL A 140 20.68 3.04 0.48
CA VAL A 140 21.64 2.68 -0.55
C VAL A 140 21.16 1.49 -1.36
N ARG A 141 21.49 1.43 -2.65
CA ARG A 141 21.05 0.36 -3.56
C ARG A 141 21.77 -0.96 -3.34
N ALA A 142 23.01 -0.90 -2.90
CA ALA A 142 23.79 -2.08 -2.56
C ALA A 142 24.69 -1.77 -1.37
N ALA A 143 25.15 -2.77 -0.66
CA ALA A 143 26.12 -2.59 0.40
C ALA A 143 27.38 -1.94 -0.18
N GLY A 144 27.78 -0.78 0.34
CA GLY A 144 28.93 0.00 -0.14
C GLY A 144 28.67 0.90 -1.35
N SER A 145 27.47 0.92 -1.94
CA SER A 145 27.14 1.84 -3.04
C SER A 145 26.83 3.25 -2.55
N GLU A 146 26.83 4.19 -3.48
CA GLU A 146 26.46 5.57 -3.23
C GLU A 146 24.99 5.71 -2.79
N GLN A 147 24.73 6.83 -2.14
CA GLN A 147 23.41 7.24 -1.65
C GLN A 147 22.41 7.36 -2.80
N ILE A 148 21.17 6.97 -2.50
CA ILE A 148 20.05 7.15 -3.45
C ILE A 148 19.27 8.43 -3.14
N GLU A 149 19.32 8.93 -1.92
CA GLU A 149 18.62 10.04 -1.25
C GLU A 149 17.93 9.56 0.02
#